data_4c5d1558dae61e922c8b85d6f4ce4991
#
_entry.id   4c5d1558dae61e922c8b85d6f4ce4991
#
_cell.length_a   1.000
_cell.length_b   1.000
_cell.length_c   1.000
_cell.angle_alpha   90.00
_cell.angle_beta   90.00
_cell.angle_gamma   90.00
#
_symmetry.space_group_name_H-M   'P 1'
#
loop_
_entity.id
_entity.type
_entity.pdbx_description
1 polymer ?
#
loop_
_entity_poly.entity_id
_entity_poly.type
_entity_poly.pdbx_seq_one_letter_code
_entity_poly.pdbx_strand_id
1 'polypeptide(L)'
;MTISYHDYKEDFYHAFLAGIFAGAGYVVESNREHGEGRSDVVVYDLHGGRMAIFEAKYSKTFEKLSDDCDKALRQIDERMYAKEFEGNYDKIFCYGISFFKKRCMVKGIGK
;
A
#
# COMPACT_ATOMS: atom_id res chain seq x y z
N MET A 1 24.93 2.42 0.08
CA MET A 1 23.98 1.38 -0.34
C MET A 1 23.37 1.77 -1.69
N THR A 2 23.34 0.84 -2.61
CA THR A 2 22.77 1.09 -3.93
C THR A 2 21.34 0.58 -3.96
N ILE A 3 20.42 1.45 -4.36
CA ILE A 3 19.01 1.08 -4.52
C ILE A 3 18.83 0.55 -5.93
N SER A 4 18.20 -0.61 -6.07
CA SER A 4 17.91 -1.18 -7.39
C SER A 4 16.89 -0.32 -8.14
N TYR A 5 16.85 -0.47 -9.48
CA TYR A 5 15.86 0.24 -10.28
C TYR A 5 14.44 -0.13 -9.85
N HIS A 6 14.20 -1.41 -9.54
CA HIS A 6 12.91 -1.89 -9.09
C HIS A 6 12.48 -1.22 -7.78
N ASP A 7 13.38 -1.17 -6.79
CA ASP A 7 13.11 -0.52 -5.51
C ASP A 7 12.89 0.98 -5.67
N TYR A 8 13.67 1.62 -6.56
CA TYR A 8 13.48 3.03 -6.86
C TYR A 8 12.08 3.31 -7.40
N LYS A 9 11.58 2.46 -8.28
CA LYS A 9 10.24 2.61 -8.83
C LYS A 9 9.16 2.38 -7.77
N GLU A 10 9.35 1.41 -6.90
CA GLU A 10 8.42 1.19 -5.79
C GLU A 10 8.41 2.37 -4.82
N ASP A 11 9.57 2.93 -4.51
CA ASP A 11 9.68 4.13 -3.68
C ASP A 11 8.92 5.31 -4.29
N PHE A 12 9.06 5.50 -5.59
CA PHE A 12 8.38 6.59 -6.29
C PHE A 12 6.85 6.44 -6.16
N TYR A 13 6.32 5.27 -6.46
CA TYR A 13 4.87 5.05 -6.40
C TYR A 13 4.34 5.09 -4.97
N HIS A 14 5.14 4.60 -4.03
CA HIS A 14 4.81 4.67 -2.60
C HIS A 14 4.67 6.13 -2.15
N ALA A 15 5.65 6.97 -2.46
CA ALA A 15 5.64 8.39 -2.11
C ALA A 15 4.50 9.14 -2.81
N PHE A 16 4.23 8.82 -4.07
CA PHE A 16 3.16 9.41 -4.85
C PHE A 16 1.80 9.12 -4.18
N LEU A 17 1.58 7.86 -3.80
CA LEU A 17 0.35 7.44 -3.15
C LEU A 17 0.15 8.16 -1.81
N ALA A 18 1.20 8.22 -0.99
CA ALA A 18 1.15 8.92 0.30
C ALA A 18 0.83 10.40 0.11
N GLY A 19 1.44 11.03 -0.90
CA GLY A 19 1.22 12.45 -1.21
C GLY A 19 -0.22 12.75 -1.63
N ILE A 20 -0.84 11.86 -2.41
CA ILE A 20 -2.23 12.03 -2.83
C ILE A 20 -3.16 12.07 -1.62
N PHE A 21 -3.02 11.14 -0.70
CA PHE A 21 -3.90 11.08 0.47
C PHE A 21 -3.62 12.22 1.45
N ALA A 22 -2.36 12.57 1.65
CA ALA A 22 -2.02 13.72 2.50
C ALA A 22 -2.58 15.02 1.91
N GLY A 23 -2.49 15.19 0.59
CA GLY A 23 -3.06 16.35 -0.10
C GLY A 23 -4.57 16.40 -0.03
N ALA A 24 -5.23 15.25 0.13
CA ALA A 24 -6.68 15.19 0.31
C ALA A 24 -7.14 15.49 1.74
N GLY A 25 -6.20 15.71 2.66
CA GLY A 25 -6.52 16.10 4.04
C GLY A 25 -6.56 14.95 5.04
N TYR A 26 -6.15 13.75 4.65
CA TYR A 26 -6.07 12.62 5.58
C TYR A 26 -4.74 12.60 6.32
N VAL A 27 -4.74 12.01 7.51
CA VAL A 27 -3.50 11.69 8.20
C VAL A 27 -2.89 10.45 7.54
N VAL A 28 -1.62 10.52 7.18
CA VAL A 28 -0.96 9.45 6.44
C VAL A 28 0.31 9.03 7.17
N GLU A 29 0.50 7.72 7.30
CA GLU A 29 1.74 7.13 7.81
C GLU A 29 2.36 6.32 6.68
N SER A 30 3.59 6.64 6.34
CA SER A 30 4.30 6.01 5.25
C SER A 30 5.43 5.16 5.82
N ASN A 31 5.42 3.86 5.52
CA ASN A 31 6.42 2.91 5.98
C ASN A 31 7.08 2.27 4.78
N ARG A 32 8.39 2.45 4.65
CA ARG A 32 9.12 1.90 3.52
C ARG A 32 10.46 1.33 3.96
N GLU A 33 10.65 0.03 3.70
CA GLU A 33 11.91 -0.67 3.89
C GLU A 33 12.26 -1.33 2.56
N HIS A 34 13.53 -1.30 2.19
CA HIS A 34 13.97 -1.91 0.93
C HIS A 34 14.04 -3.43 1.05
N GLY A 35 13.96 -4.11 -0.09
CA GLY A 35 13.92 -5.55 -0.15
C GLY A 35 12.52 -6.08 0.15
N GLU A 36 12.43 -7.13 0.95
CA GLU A 36 11.16 -7.75 1.34
C GLU A 36 10.55 -7.13 2.58
N GLY A 37 11.08 -6.01 3.02
CA GLY A 37 10.59 -5.31 4.19
C GLY A 37 9.25 -4.64 3.98
N ARG A 38 8.89 -3.82 4.95
CA ARG A 38 7.60 -3.13 4.99
C ARG A 38 7.52 -2.08 3.88
N SER A 39 6.39 -2.00 3.21
CA SER A 39 6.15 -1.01 2.15
C SER A 39 4.67 -0.67 2.09
N ASP A 40 4.17 -0.02 3.13
CA ASP A 40 2.76 0.30 3.21
C ASP A 40 2.52 1.78 3.46
N VAL A 41 1.36 2.23 3.03
CA VAL A 41 0.84 3.56 3.33
C VAL A 41 -0.45 3.34 4.13
N VAL A 42 -0.50 3.90 5.32
CA VAL A 42 -1.69 3.81 6.18
C VAL A 42 -2.37 5.17 6.18
N VAL A 43 -3.66 5.17 5.87
CA VAL A 43 -4.46 6.38 5.77
C VAL A 43 -5.53 6.36 6.85
N TYR A 44 -5.60 7.41 7.65
CA TYR A 44 -6.54 7.51 8.76
C TYR A 44 -7.60 8.55 8.46
N ASP A 45 -8.86 8.14 8.52
CA ASP A 45 -10.00 9.05 8.52
C ASP A 45 -10.50 9.16 9.97
N LEU A 46 -9.98 10.15 10.68
CA LEU A 46 -10.24 10.32 12.12
C LEU A 46 -11.70 10.64 12.40
N HIS A 47 -12.37 11.35 11.50
CA HIS A 47 -13.77 11.73 11.69
C HIS A 47 -14.73 10.59 11.43
N GLY A 48 -14.39 9.73 10.46
CA GLY A 48 -15.25 8.61 10.06
C GLY A 48 -14.97 7.32 10.80
N GLY A 49 -13.95 7.27 11.66
CA GLY A 49 -13.57 6.03 12.33
C GLY A 49 -13.08 4.94 11.38
N ARG A 50 -12.50 5.34 10.23
CA ARG A 50 -12.07 4.43 9.19
C ARG A 50 -10.57 4.54 8.97
N MET A 51 -9.97 3.46 8.52
CA MET A 51 -8.60 3.50 8.06
C MET A 51 -8.42 2.58 6.85
N ALA A 52 -7.38 2.82 6.09
CA ALA A 52 -7.02 1.99 4.96
C ALA A 52 -5.52 1.72 4.98
N ILE A 53 -5.16 0.50 4.59
CA ILE A 53 -3.77 0.09 4.45
C ILE A 53 -3.53 -0.24 2.99
N PHE A 54 -2.53 0.40 2.39
CA PHE A 54 -2.16 0.20 1.00
C PHE A 54 -0.77 -0.39 0.93
N GLU A 55 -0.62 -1.49 0.21
CA GLU A 55 0.69 -2.05 -0.11
C GLU A 55 0.93 -1.87 -1.60
N ALA A 56 2.02 -1.20 -1.96
CA ALA A 56 2.32 -0.87 -3.35
C ALA A 56 3.44 -1.75 -3.91
N LYS A 57 3.27 -2.23 -5.14
CA LYS A 57 4.25 -3.02 -5.88
C LYS A 57 4.48 -2.42 -7.24
N TYR A 58 5.71 -2.49 -7.74
CA TYR A 58 6.02 -2.17 -9.12
C TYR A 58 6.21 -3.46 -9.90
N SER A 59 5.36 -3.67 -10.92
CA SER A 59 5.41 -4.89 -11.73
C SER A 59 6.46 -4.77 -12.83
N LYS A 60 7.18 -5.87 -13.07
CA LYS A 60 8.22 -5.91 -14.10
C LYS A 60 7.64 -6.01 -15.49
N THR A 61 6.42 -6.56 -15.62
CA THR A 61 5.73 -6.69 -16.89
C THR A 61 4.24 -6.39 -16.68
N PHE A 62 3.55 -6.08 -17.77
CA PHE A 62 2.11 -5.84 -17.73
C PHE A 62 1.34 -7.08 -17.21
N GLU A 63 1.77 -8.25 -17.63
CA GLU A 63 1.10 -9.52 -17.27
C GLU A 63 1.22 -9.83 -15.78
N LYS A 64 2.18 -9.22 -15.08
CA LYS A 64 2.40 -9.44 -13.65
C LYS A 64 1.53 -8.56 -12.76
N LEU A 65 0.80 -7.58 -13.33
CA LEU A 65 0.00 -6.64 -12.53
C LEU A 65 -0.94 -7.36 -11.57
N SER A 66 -1.71 -8.32 -12.06
CA SER A 66 -2.69 -9.03 -11.24
C SER A 66 -2.04 -9.84 -10.12
N ASP A 67 -1.00 -10.59 -10.46
CA ASP A 67 -0.30 -11.43 -9.48
C ASP A 67 0.40 -10.58 -8.40
N ASP A 68 1.03 -9.49 -8.82
CA ASP A 68 1.70 -8.60 -7.87
C ASP A 68 0.71 -7.88 -6.97
N CYS A 69 -0.46 -7.54 -7.49
CA CYS A 69 -1.55 -6.97 -6.70
C CYS A 69 -2.03 -7.96 -5.63
N ASP A 70 -2.22 -9.22 -5.99
CA ASP A 70 -2.58 -10.28 -5.05
C ASP A 70 -1.48 -10.48 -4.00
N LYS A 71 -0.23 -10.43 -4.42
CA LYS A 71 0.92 -10.55 -3.53
C LYS A 71 0.92 -9.40 -2.50
N ALA A 72 0.61 -8.18 -2.95
CA ALA A 72 0.53 -7.03 -2.06
C ALA A 72 -0.53 -7.24 -0.98
N LEU A 73 -1.71 -7.72 -1.36
CA LEU A 73 -2.77 -8.02 -0.40
C LEU A 73 -2.34 -9.09 0.61
N ARG A 74 -1.68 -10.17 0.13
CA ARG A 74 -1.19 -11.22 1.02
C ARG A 74 -0.16 -10.69 2.00
N GLN A 75 0.69 -9.74 1.60
CA GLN A 75 1.69 -9.14 2.49
C GLN A 75 1.05 -8.36 3.62
N ILE A 76 -0.05 -7.66 3.37
CA ILE A 76 -0.80 -6.99 4.45
C ILE A 76 -1.31 -8.03 5.44
N ASP A 77 -1.89 -9.11 4.95
CA ASP A 77 -2.44 -10.18 5.78
C ASP A 77 -1.34 -10.89 6.58
N GLU A 78 -0.25 -11.26 5.92
CA GLU A 78 0.88 -11.96 6.56
C GLU A 78 1.51 -11.15 7.69
N ARG A 79 1.56 -9.83 7.55
CA ARG A 79 2.10 -8.93 8.57
C ARG A 79 1.07 -8.59 9.63
N MET A 80 -0.18 -9.02 9.44
CA MET A 80 -1.28 -8.84 10.39
C MET A 80 -1.54 -7.39 10.75
N TYR A 81 -1.26 -6.46 9.83
CA TYR A 81 -1.46 -5.03 10.10
C TYR A 81 -2.88 -4.69 10.49
N ALA A 82 -3.84 -5.25 9.79
CA ALA A 82 -5.25 -4.98 10.06
C ALA A 82 -5.62 -5.33 11.49
N LYS A 83 -5.05 -6.40 12.04
CA LYS A 83 -5.34 -6.84 13.40
C LYS A 83 -4.88 -5.87 14.48
N GLU A 84 -3.78 -5.15 14.21
CA GLU A 84 -3.28 -4.15 15.15
C GLU A 84 -4.30 -3.04 15.40
N PHE A 85 -5.18 -2.79 14.44
CA PHE A 85 -6.10 -1.66 14.47
C PHE A 85 -7.56 -2.05 14.69
N GLU A 86 -7.88 -3.34 14.72
CA GLU A 86 -9.28 -3.81 14.78
C GLU A 86 -10.10 -3.25 15.95
N GLY A 87 -9.49 -2.99 17.08
CA GLY A 87 -10.18 -2.45 18.23
C GLY A 87 -10.32 -0.91 18.23
N ASN A 88 -9.67 -0.22 17.31
CA ASN A 88 -9.55 1.24 17.31
C ASN A 88 -10.36 1.91 16.21
N TYR A 89 -10.77 1.17 15.19
CA TYR A 89 -11.47 1.73 14.04
C TYR A 89 -12.66 0.87 13.68
N ASP A 90 -13.76 1.52 13.28
CA ASP A 90 -15.00 0.84 12.90
C ASP A 90 -14.84 0.05 11.60
N LYS A 91 -14.07 0.59 10.66
CA LYS A 91 -13.84 -0.04 9.37
C LYS A 91 -12.37 0.03 8.99
N ILE A 92 -11.85 -1.10 8.54
CA ILE A 92 -10.48 -1.23 8.06
C ILE A 92 -10.52 -1.78 6.64
N PHE A 93 -9.89 -1.08 5.72
CA PHE A 93 -9.81 -1.49 4.32
C PHE A 93 -8.36 -1.82 3.98
N CYS A 94 -8.15 -2.92 3.28
CA CYS A 94 -6.82 -3.32 2.83
C CYS A 94 -6.80 -3.33 1.31
N TYR A 95 -5.81 -2.68 0.71
CA TYR A 95 -5.67 -2.57 -0.73
C TYR A 95 -4.27 -2.97 -1.16
N GLY A 96 -4.21 -3.87 -2.14
CA GLY A 96 -2.98 -4.09 -2.88
C GLY A 96 -3.03 -3.25 -4.15
N ILE A 97 -1.94 -2.58 -4.46
CA ILE A 97 -1.82 -1.80 -5.69
C ILE A 97 -0.55 -2.22 -6.41
N SER A 98 -0.67 -2.56 -7.68
CA SER A 98 0.50 -2.81 -8.52
C SER A 98 0.54 -1.80 -9.65
N PHE A 99 1.75 -1.36 -9.99
CA PHE A 99 1.98 -0.36 -11.02
C PHE A 99 2.85 -0.94 -12.14
N PHE A 100 2.51 -0.60 -13.37
CA PHE A 100 3.37 -0.87 -14.52
C PHE A 100 3.26 0.31 -15.47
N LYS A 101 4.33 1.11 -15.56
CA LYS A 101 4.37 2.32 -16.38
C LYS A 101 3.18 3.23 -16.06
N LYS A 102 2.27 3.45 -16.99
CA LYS A 102 1.11 4.34 -16.84
C LYS A 102 -0.13 3.64 -16.30
N ARG A 103 -0.03 2.36 -15.93
CA ARG A 103 -1.17 1.54 -15.52
C ARG A 103 -1.03 1.09 -14.09
N CYS A 104 -2.14 0.90 -13.44
CA CYS A 104 -2.14 0.29 -12.12
C CYS A 104 -3.35 -0.62 -11.97
N MET A 105 -3.23 -1.55 -11.04
CA MET A 105 -4.33 -2.41 -10.64
C MET A 105 -4.49 -2.32 -9.14
N VAL A 106 -5.75 -2.24 -8.69
CA VAL A 106 -6.07 -2.16 -7.27
C VAL A 106 -7.04 -3.28 -6.94
N LYS A 107 -6.73 -4.03 -5.88
CA LYS A 107 -7.65 -5.02 -5.32
C LYS A 107 -7.79 -4.75 -3.84
N GLY A 108 -9.00 -4.89 -3.31
CA GLY A 108 -9.27 -4.53 -1.93
C GLY A 108 -10.12 -5.54 -1.18
N ILE A 109 -9.96 -5.53 0.13
CA ILE A 109 -10.75 -6.33 1.06
C ILE A 109 -11.16 -5.41 2.22
N GLY A 110 -12.46 -5.40 2.56
CA GLY A 110 -12.96 -4.73 3.76
C GLY A 110 -12.89 -5.66 4.97
N LYS A 111 -12.56 -5.09 6.10
CA LYS A 111 -12.51 -5.85 7.36
C LYS A 111 -13.26 -5.18 8.47
#